data_74773ad3c641178acc079b4fbcab76c3
#
_entry.id   74773ad3c641178acc079b4fbcab76c3
#
_cell.length_a   1.000
_cell.length_b   1.000
_cell.length_c   1.000
_cell.angle_alpha   90.00
_cell.angle_beta   90.00
_cell.angle_gamma   90.00
#
_symmetry.space_group_name_H-M   'P 1'
#
loop_
_entity.id
_entity.type
_entity.pdbx_description
1 polymer ?
#
loop_
_entity_poly.entity_id
_entity_poly.type
_entity_poly.pdbx_seq_one_letter_code
_entity_poly.pdbx_strand_id
1 'polypeptide(L)'
;MNLKLIAFSLALGLATVANAAADKVVGYFPYWSQYAQFAPKDIRFNMVTHIHYVSIAPSSDGSLAFADENDIENFKELSKLAAENNVKLIVSVGGIEQEGTLAEIAASEEVRGTFASNVASFLDENGAAGVELDWQNLTAENAEGFAALVNALKDALGGKTLSIAAYPLTSADAYDGSVLNNAEYVTVLVPDQMTEENSELKPNQSVAVIEEALNALSAKGVDKEKLLPAFSLYGKSFMGAKGFGEAPTGVGSGNEGILTYKELMKKFETPDYKVSFDEASKSEIAVSEMESIVFMGIPSVKALAELVKSEGYAGVAAYDLSQDHTEPIVSLLVTIGLELRPDVDYKAKKK
;
A
#
# COMPACT_ATOMS: atom_id res chain seq x y z
N MET A 1 50.53 -15.43 52.38
CA MET A 1 50.51 -15.65 50.93
C MET A 1 49.10 -15.35 50.46
N ASN A 2 48.86 -14.07 49.97
CA ASN A 2 47.53 -13.56 49.66
C ASN A 2 47.22 -13.81 48.20
N LEU A 3 46.20 -14.64 47.89
CA LEU A 3 45.62 -14.78 46.57
C LEU A 3 44.57 -13.66 46.34
N LYS A 4 44.85 -12.76 45.45
CA LYS A 4 43.87 -11.79 44.96
C LYS A 4 43.05 -12.45 43.84
N LEU A 5 41.75 -12.69 44.09
CA LEU A 5 40.77 -13.00 43.03
C LEU A 5 40.53 -11.74 42.21
N ILE A 6 40.83 -11.83 40.93
CA ILE A 6 40.43 -10.82 39.93
C ILE A 6 39.10 -11.33 39.33
N ALA A 7 37.99 -10.64 39.69
CA ALA A 7 36.70 -10.85 39.05
C ALA A 7 36.67 -10.06 37.73
N PHE A 8 36.61 -10.80 36.61
CA PHE A 8 36.33 -10.22 35.29
C PHE A 8 34.82 -10.10 35.11
N SER A 9 34.31 -8.88 35.23
CA SER A 9 32.91 -8.59 34.89
C SER A 9 32.81 -8.46 33.40
N LEU A 10 32.24 -9.47 32.72
CA LEU A 10 31.83 -9.41 31.33
C LEU A 10 30.51 -8.62 31.28
N ALA A 11 30.56 -7.32 30.96
CA ALA A 11 29.39 -6.55 30.64
C ALA A 11 28.96 -6.92 29.21
N LEU A 12 27.97 -7.82 29.06
CA LEU A 12 27.26 -8.01 27.82
C LEU A 12 26.43 -6.71 27.58
N GLY A 13 26.97 -5.83 26.77
CA GLY A 13 26.17 -4.72 26.19
C GLY A 13 25.14 -5.33 25.26
N LEU A 14 23.90 -5.48 25.72
CA LEU A 14 22.76 -5.61 24.86
C LEU A 14 22.66 -4.25 24.13
N ALA A 15 23.20 -4.18 22.89
CA ALA A 15 22.83 -3.16 21.95
C ALA A 15 21.33 -3.39 21.65
N THR A 16 20.47 -2.62 22.27
CA THR A 16 19.10 -2.43 21.77
C THR A 16 19.26 -1.78 20.40
N VAL A 17 19.15 -2.58 19.34
CA VAL A 17 18.88 -2.08 18.02
C VAL A 17 17.55 -1.34 18.20
N ALA A 18 17.57 -0.02 18.16
CA ALA A 18 16.35 0.75 18.03
C ALA A 18 15.77 0.33 16.68
N ASN A 19 14.80 -0.57 16.68
CA ASN A 19 13.98 -0.81 15.50
C ASN A 19 13.45 0.55 15.10
N ALA A 20 13.70 0.94 13.86
CA ALA A 20 13.00 2.06 13.25
C ALA A 20 11.51 1.81 13.49
N ALA A 21 10.82 2.78 14.08
CA ALA A 21 9.44 2.57 14.48
C ALA A 21 8.63 2.21 13.24
N ALA A 22 7.92 1.10 13.30
CA ALA A 22 6.97 0.65 12.27
C ALA A 22 5.69 1.52 12.35
N ASP A 23 5.84 2.82 12.16
CA ASP A 23 4.82 3.83 12.45
C ASP A 23 4.21 4.49 11.20
N LYS A 24 4.71 4.17 10.01
CA LYS A 24 4.12 4.70 8.77
C LYS A 24 2.78 4.02 8.51
N VAL A 25 1.75 4.83 8.40
CA VAL A 25 0.42 4.41 7.93
C VAL A 25 0.10 5.26 6.71
N VAL A 26 0.15 4.64 5.55
CA VAL A 26 -0.16 5.26 4.25
C VAL A 26 -1.61 4.96 3.91
N GLY A 27 -2.35 5.96 3.47
CA GLY A 27 -3.68 5.78 2.89
C GLY A 27 -3.67 6.18 1.43
N TYR A 28 -4.14 5.31 0.54
CA TYR A 28 -4.35 5.66 -0.86
C TYR A 28 -5.67 6.39 -1.04
N PHE A 29 -5.62 7.54 -1.70
CA PHE A 29 -6.78 8.35 -2.07
C PHE A 29 -6.78 8.55 -3.59
N PRO A 30 -7.47 7.69 -4.34
CA PRO A 30 -7.52 7.80 -5.79
C PRO A 30 -8.53 8.86 -6.25
N TYR A 31 -8.30 9.45 -7.44
CA TYR A 31 -9.17 10.44 -8.04
C TYR A 31 -10.63 9.95 -8.20
N TRP A 32 -10.83 8.64 -8.38
CA TRP A 32 -12.17 8.06 -8.51
C TRP A 32 -12.95 7.97 -7.18
N SER A 33 -12.32 8.28 -6.04
CA SER A 33 -13.01 8.35 -4.74
C SER A 33 -14.19 9.32 -4.76
N GLN A 34 -14.13 10.39 -5.58
CA GLN A 34 -15.22 11.32 -5.77
C GLN A 34 -16.50 10.66 -6.30
N TYR A 35 -16.37 9.64 -7.16
CA TYR A 35 -17.49 8.89 -7.71
C TYR A 35 -18.09 7.91 -6.69
N ALA A 36 -17.32 7.53 -5.67
CA ALA A 36 -17.79 6.78 -4.50
C ALA A 36 -18.34 7.68 -3.37
N GLN A 37 -18.51 9.00 -3.66
CA GLN A 37 -18.96 10.03 -2.70
C GLN A 37 -18.05 10.13 -1.46
N PHE A 38 -16.76 9.89 -1.64
CA PHE A 38 -15.74 10.03 -0.61
C PHE A 38 -14.82 11.21 -0.97
N ALA A 39 -14.89 12.26 -0.17
CA ALA A 39 -14.15 13.50 -0.37
C ALA A 39 -12.96 13.60 0.61
N PRO A 40 -11.98 14.50 0.38
CA PRO A 40 -10.84 14.70 1.28
C PRO A 40 -11.22 14.94 2.74
N LYS A 41 -12.31 15.64 3.02
CA LYS A 41 -12.83 15.89 4.38
C LYS A 41 -13.28 14.63 5.13
N ASP A 42 -13.53 13.54 4.41
CA ASP A 42 -13.97 12.26 4.99
C ASP A 42 -12.79 11.42 5.49
N ILE A 43 -11.56 11.80 5.13
CA ILE A 43 -10.35 11.11 5.55
C ILE A 43 -10.12 11.28 7.06
N ARG A 44 -9.76 10.18 7.72
CA ARG A 44 -9.31 10.18 9.12
C ARG A 44 -7.83 10.50 9.20
N PHE A 45 -7.47 11.79 9.04
CA PHE A 45 -6.08 12.25 9.00
C PHE A 45 -5.26 11.88 10.25
N ASN A 46 -5.89 11.74 11.41
CA ASN A 46 -5.21 11.28 12.62
C ASN A 46 -4.76 9.81 12.56
N MET A 47 -5.34 9.01 11.66
CA MET A 47 -4.99 7.59 11.50
C MET A 47 -3.88 7.36 10.48
N VAL A 48 -3.57 8.33 9.63
CA VAL A 48 -2.54 8.22 8.59
C VAL A 48 -1.35 9.14 8.87
N THR A 49 -0.18 8.77 8.37
CA THR A 49 1.03 9.61 8.36
C THR A 49 1.30 10.18 6.97
N HIS A 50 0.87 9.44 5.95
CA HIS A 50 1.01 9.79 4.54
C HIS A 50 -0.30 9.51 3.81
N ILE A 51 -0.58 10.31 2.80
CA ILE A 51 -1.64 10.03 1.81
C ILE A 51 -0.99 9.98 0.44
N HIS A 52 -1.25 8.90 -0.29
CA HIS A 52 -0.88 8.78 -1.69
C HIS A 52 -2.08 9.15 -2.55
N TYR A 53 -1.98 10.26 -3.27
CA TYR A 53 -2.98 10.65 -4.27
C TYR A 53 -2.74 9.88 -5.57
N VAL A 54 -3.72 9.13 -6.04
CA VAL A 54 -3.67 8.35 -7.28
C VAL A 54 -4.65 8.95 -8.27
N SER A 55 -4.21 9.49 -9.40
CA SER A 55 -2.86 9.59 -9.86
C SER A 55 -2.66 10.83 -10.75
N ILE A 56 -1.41 11.11 -11.00
CA ILE A 56 -0.99 12.04 -12.05
C ILE A 56 -0.48 11.21 -13.23
N ALA A 57 -1.02 11.47 -14.41
CA ALA A 57 -0.67 10.77 -15.63
C ALA A 57 0.54 11.45 -16.31
N PRO A 58 1.63 10.70 -16.60
CA PRO A 58 2.71 11.20 -17.43
C PRO A 58 2.37 11.09 -18.92
N SER A 59 2.97 11.94 -19.73
CA SER A 59 3.01 11.82 -21.19
C SER A 59 4.41 11.48 -21.68
N SER A 60 4.54 10.94 -22.89
CA SER A 60 5.83 10.44 -23.42
C SER A 60 6.88 11.53 -23.65
N ASP A 61 6.49 12.81 -23.62
CA ASP A 61 7.40 13.96 -23.63
C ASP A 61 7.86 14.39 -22.22
N GLY A 62 7.43 13.69 -21.18
CA GLY A 62 7.73 13.98 -19.79
C GLY A 62 6.82 15.00 -19.12
N SER A 63 5.77 15.48 -19.81
CA SER A 63 4.76 16.34 -19.20
C SER A 63 3.81 15.56 -18.28
N LEU A 64 3.11 16.28 -17.38
CA LEU A 64 2.23 15.72 -16.38
C LEU A 64 0.84 16.33 -16.47
N ALA A 65 -0.20 15.52 -16.26
CA ALA A 65 -1.58 15.97 -16.16
C ALA A 65 -2.31 15.20 -15.05
N PHE A 66 -3.38 15.78 -14.50
CA PHE A 66 -4.30 15.00 -13.66
C PHE A 66 -4.94 13.90 -14.50
N ALA A 67 -5.04 12.70 -13.94
CA ALA A 67 -5.70 11.58 -14.61
C ALA A 67 -7.21 11.89 -14.84
N ASP A 68 -7.79 12.71 -13.98
CA ASP A 68 -9.14 13.26 -14.12
C ASP A 68 -9.16 14.75 -13.75
N GLU A 69 -9.45 15.60 -14.72
CA GLU A 69 -9.53 17.06 -14.50
C GLU A 69 -10.66 17.46 -13.53
N ASN A 70 -11.70 16.63 -13.39
CA ASN A 70 -12.78 16.90 -12.45
C ASN A 70 -12.35 16.76 -10.98
N ASP A 71 -11.20 16.12 -10.70
CA ASP A 71 -10.69 15.91 -9.34
C ASP A 71 -9.70 17.01 -8.86
N ILE A 72 -9.38 18.00 -9.69
CA ILE A 72 -8.42 19.05 -9.35
C ILE A 72 -8.81 19.79 -8.07
N GLU A 73 -10.08 20.10 -7.87
CA GLU A 73 -10.55 20.80 -6.67
C GLU A 73 -10.46 19.90 -5.41
N ASN A 74 -10.76 18.62 -5.53
CA ASN A 74 -10.52 17.65 -4.46
C ASN A 74 -9.04 17.53 -4.12
N PHE A 75 -8.16 17.49 -5.12
CA PHE A 75 -6.72 17.47 -4.88
C PHE A 75 -6.23 18.72 -4.11
N LYS A 76 -6.72 19.91 -4.47
CA LYS A 76 -6.39 21.16 -3.74
C LYS A 76 -6.87 21.11 -2.29
N GLU A 77 -8.11 20.63 -2.07
CA GLU A 77 -8.64 20.43 -0.72
C GLU A 77 -7.81 19.40 0.05
N LEU A 78 -7.43 18.28 -0.58
CA LEU A 78 -6.59 17.25 0.00
C LEU A 78 -5.23 17.80 0.44
N SER A 79 -4.55 18.56 -0.42
CA SER A 79 -3.26 19.18 -0.13
C SER A 79 -3.37 20.11 1.10
N LYS A 80 -4.40 20.94 1.14
CA LYS A 80 -4.65 21.82 2.28
C LYS A 80 -4.89 21.04 3.57
N LEU A 81 -5.80 20.06 3.55
CA LEU A 81 -6.15 19.28 4.74
C LEU A 81 -4.99 18.41 5.22
N ALA A 82 -4.19 17.85 4.32
CA ALA A 82 -2.98 17.10 4.68
C ALA A 82 -1.99 18.00 5.43
N ALA A 83 -1.72 19.22 4.94
CA ALA A 83 -0.85 20.19 5.60
C ALA A 83 -1.39 20.61 6.98
N GLU A 84 -2.69 20.89 7.10
CA GLU A 84 -3.34 21.28 8.36
C GLU A 84 -3.26 20.17 9.43
N ASN A 85 -3.20 18.91 9.00
CA ASN A 85 -3.12 17.75 9.88
C ASN A 85 -1.71 17.18 10.07
N ASN A 86 -0.67 17.80 9.49
CA ASN A 86 0.72 17.34 9.48
C ASN A 86 0.86 15.92 8.88
N VAL A 87 0.09 15.64 7.82
CA VAL A 87 0.16 14.41 7.03
C VAL A 87 0.91 14.73 5.73
N LYS A 88 1.84 13.89 5.34
CA LYS A 88 2.58 14.07 4.08
C LYS A 88 1.69 13.67 2.90
N LEU A 89 1.51 14.59 1.95
CA LEU A 89 0.87 14.28 0.67
C LEU A 89 1.93 13.82 -0.32
N ILE A 90 1.80 12.61 -0.82
CA ILE A 90 2.62 12.00 -1.85
C ILE A 90 1.76 11.86 -3.11
N VAL A 91 2.31 12.21 -4.25
CA VAL A 91 1.61 12.11 -5.53
C VAL A 91 2.07 10.84 -6.25
N SER A 92 1.17 9.93 -6.55
CA SER A 92 1.49 8.75 -7.35
C SER A 92 1.48 9.13 -8.84
N VAL A 93 2.57 8.84 -9.54
CA VAL A 93 2.75 9.11 -10.96
C VAL A 93 2.92 7.80 -11.72
N GLY A 94 2.05 7.59 -12.71
CA GLY A 94 1.94 6.34 -13.45
C GLY A 94 0.61 5.63 -13.16
N GLY A 95 0.68 4.33 -12.88
CA GLY A 95 -0.47 3.47 -12.64
C GLY A 95 -0.87 2.65 -13.86
N ILE A 96 -2.11 2.16 -13.87
CA ILE A 96 -2.67 1.33 -14.94
C ILE A 96 -2.57 2.05 -16.30
N GLU A 97 -2.18 1.30 -17.34
CA GLU A 97 -2.06 1.76 -18.72
C GLU A 97 -0.95 2.81 -18.96
N GLN A 98 -0.07 3.04 -17.98
CA GLN A 98 1.06 3.97 -18.10
C GLN A 98 2.42 3.27 -18.30
N GLU A 99 2.47 1.96 -18.32
CA GLU A 99 3.71 1.18 -18.46
C GLU A 99 4.44 1.48 -19.76
N GLY A 100 3.74 1.64 -20.88
CA GLY A 100 4.31 2.03 -22.18
C GLY A 100 4.88 3.45 -22.15
N THR A 101 4.13 4.41 -21.62
CA THR A 101 4.55 5.79 -21.46
C THR A 101 5.80 5.91 -20.58
N LEU A 102 5.82 5.21 -19.44
CA LEU A 102 6.99 5.19 -18.57
C LEU A 102 8.20 4.53 -19.24
N ALA A 103 8.00 3.50 -20.07
CA ALA A 103 9.07 2.89 -20.84
C ALA A 103 9.65 3.87 -21.88
N GLU A 104 8.82 4.65 -22.59
CA GLU A 104 9.26 5.69 -23.53
C GLU A 104 10.05 6.81 -22.82
N ILE A 105 9.55 7.29 -21.67
CA ILE A 105 10.26 8.28 -20.84
C ILE A 105 11.62 7.71 -20.39
N ALA A 106 11.63 6.48 -19.90
CA ALA A 106 12.83 5.83 -19.40
C ALA A 106 13.90 5.60 -20.48
N ALA A 107 13.52 5.42 -21.74
CA ALA A 107 14.45 5.15 -22.84
C ALA A 107 15.31 6.36 -23.23
N SER A 108 14.85 7.60 -22.97
CA SER A 108 15.56 8.83 -23.36
C SER A 108 16.11 9.59 -22.15
N GLU A 109 17.42 9.84 -22.12
CA GLU A 109 18.04 10.64 -21.03
C GLU A 109 17.46 12.05 -20.94
N GLU A 110 17.22 12.70 -22.08
CA GLU A 110 16.65 14.05 -22.17
C GLU A 110 15.22 14.06 -21.60
N VAL A 111 14.39 13.09 -22.02
CA VAL A 111 13.00 13.02 -21.56
C VAL A 111 12.91 12.64 -20.08
N ARG A 112 13.78 11.72 -19.59
CA ARG A 112 13.87 11.41 -18.15
C ARG A 112 14.19 12.65 -17.32
N GLY A 113 15.15 13.47 -17.79
CA GLY A 113 15.52 14.72 -17.13
C GLY A 113 14.36 15.73 -17.11
N THR A 114 13.65 15.87 -18.23
CA THR A 114 12.45 16.71 -18.34
C THR A 114 11.34 16.21 -17.40
N PHE A 115 11.04 14.92 -17.43
CA PHE A 115 10.04 14.31 -16.55
C PHE A 115 10.37 14.52 -15.08
N ALA A 116 11.60 14.24 -14.64
CA ALA A 116 12.01 14.40 -13.25
C ALA A 116 11.91 15.87 -12.80
N SER A 117 12.27 16.82 -13.66
CA SER A 117 12.14 18.25 -13.41
C SER A 117 10.67 18.70 -13.32
N ASN A 118 9.81 18.15 -14.19
CA ASN A 118 8.37 18.42 -14.17
C ASN A 118 7.71 17.85 -12.90
N VAL A 119 8.12 16.65 -12.47
CA VAL A 119 7.66 16.08 -11.19
C VAL A 119 8.05 17.00 -10.04
N ALA A 120 9.31 17.43 -9.94
CA ALA A 120 9.77 18.32 -8.87
C ALA A 120 8.98 19.64 -8.85
N SER A 121 8.78 20.26 -10.02
CA SER A 121 7.98 21.49 -10.17
C SER A 121 6.53 21.27 -9.75
N PHE A 122 5.91 20.19 -10.19
CA PHE A 122 4.53 19.85 -9.81
C PHE A 122 4.36 19.73 -8.30
N LEU A 123 5.31 19.07 -7.63
CA LEU A 123 5.28 18.93 -6.16
C LEU A 123 5.39 20.28 -5.45
N ASP A 124 6.27 21.16 -5.94
CA ASP A 124 6.45 22.51 -5.35
C ASP A 124 5.21 23.38 -5.54
N GLU A 125 4.64 23.39 -6.73
CA GLU A 125 3.45 24.18 -7.08
C GLU A 125 2.21 23.75 -6.29
N ASN A 126 2.12 22.46 -5.94
CA ASN A 126 0.95 21.88 -5.31
C ASN A 126 1.14 21.55 -3.81
N GLY A 127 2.29 21.90 -3.22
CA GLY A 127 2.56 21.68 -1.81
C GLY A 127 2.67 20.21 -1.41
N ALA A 128 3.01 19.33 -2.36
CA ALA A 128 3.18 17.91 -2.10
C ALA A 128 4.57 17.61 -1.51
N ALA A 129 4.62 16.66 -0.58
CA ALA A 129 5.83 16.29 0.14
C ALA A 129 6.74 15.33 -0.65
N GLY A 130 6.21 14.70 -1.71
CA GLY A 130 6.97 13.74 -2.50
C GLY A 130 6.16 13.09 -3.60
N VAL A 131 6.81 12.15 -4.28
CA VAL A 131 6.26 11.36 -5.38
C VAL A 131 6.38 9.86 -5.09
N GLU A 132 5.40 9.10 -5.53
CA GLU A 132 5.49 7.66 -5.72
C GLU A 132 5.59 7.37 -7.22
N LEU A 133 6.62 6.63 -7.64
CA LEU A 133 6.69 6.08 -8.99
C LEU A 133 5.91 4.78 -9.02
N ASP A 134 4.80 4.75 -9.76
CA ASP A 134 3.95 3.57 -9.94
C ASP A 134 4.09 3.03 -11.37
N TRP A 135 5.10 2.17 -11.58
CA TRP A 135 5.30 1.50 -12.85
C TRP A 135 4.85 0.05 -12.76
N GLN A 136 3.60 -0.18 -13.16
CA GLN A 136 3.00 -1.52 -13.18
C GLN A 136 3.52 -2.34 -14.35
N ASN A 137 3.39 -3.67 -14.26
CA ASN A 137 3.81 -4.63 -15.28
C ASN A 137 5.27 -4.47 -15.73
N LEU A 138 6.13 -4.02 -14.81
CA LEU A 138 7.57 -3.88 -15.08
C LEU A 138 8.18 -5.25 -15.38
N THR A 139 8.96 -5.33 -16.46
CA THR A 139 9.64 -6.55 -16.91
C THR A 139 11.16 -6.42 -16.79
N ALA A 140 11.88 -7.54 -16.86
CA ALA A 140 13.33 -7.54 -16.86
C ALA A 140 13.93 -6.68 -17.99
N GLU A 141 13.23 -6.56 -19.12
CA GLU A 141 13.65 -5.72 -20.25
C GLU A 141 13.61 -4.22 -19.91
N ASN A 142 12.76 -3.81 -18.99
CA ASN A 142 12.63 -2.42 -18.55
C ASN A 142 13.53 -2.09 -17.35
N ALA A 143 14.21 -3.07 -16.74
CA ALA A 143 14.93 -2.91 -15.48
C ALA A 143 15.98 -1.79 -15.49
N GLU A 144 16.76 -1.68 -16.58
CA GLU A 144 17.77 -0.62 -16.75
C GLU A 144 17.11 0.76 -16.86
N GLY A 145 16.04 0.87 -17.66
CA GLY A 145 15.26 2.10 -17.80
C GLY A 145 14.61 2.53 -16.49
N PHE A 146 14.05 1.57 -15.76
CA PHE A 146 13.48 1.82 -14.43
C PHE A 146 14.54 2.36 -13.46
N ALA A 147 15.72 1.73 -13.40
CA ALA A 147 16.81 2.20 -12.55
C ALA A 147 17.26 3.63 -12.91
N ALA A 148 17.38 3.93 -14.21
CA ALA A 148 17.71 5.26 -14.70
C ALA A 148 16.65 6.31 -14.32
N LEU A 149 15.36 5.95 -14.40
CA LEU A 149 14.24 6.83 -14.03
C LEU A 149 14.19 7.09 -12.53
N VAL A 150 14.37 6.07 -11.69
CA VAL A 150 14.47 6.20 -10.23
C VAL A 150 15.60 7.14 -9.84
N ASN A 151 16.78 7.00 -10.45
CA ASN A 151 17.93 7.86 -10.17
C ASN A 151 17.66 9.30 -10.59
N ALA A 152 17.08 9.54 -11.77
CA ALA A 152 16.74 10.87 -12.25
C ALA A 152 15.72 11.57 -11.30
N LEU A 153 14.70 10.85 -10.84
CA LEU A 153 13.76 11.36 -9.84
C LEU A 153 14.46 11.71 -8.53
N LYS A 154 15.28 10.79 -8.00
CA LYS A 154 16.02 11.03 -6.75
C LYS A 154 16.86 12.30 -6.80
N ASP A 155 17.56 12.51 -7.91
CA ASP A 155 18.44 13.67 -8.10
C ASP A 155 17.64 14.99 -8.21
N ALA A 156 16.48 14.96 -8.88
CA ALA A 156 15.65 16.15 -9.09
C ALA A 156 14.84 16.57 -7.85
N LEU A 157 14.51 15.64 -6.96
CA LEU A 157 13.57 15.88 -5.86
C LEU A 157 14.12 16.75 -4.72
N GLY A 158 15.43 17.03 -4.65
CA GLY A 158 16.00 17.97 -3.70
C GLY A 158 15.72 17.68 -2.22
N GLY A 159 15.55 16.39 -1.87
CA GLY A 159 15.26 15.96 -0.50
C GLY A 159 13.77 15.73 -0.20
N LYS A 160 12.87 15.92 -1.16
CA LYS A 160 11.47 15.45 -1.06
C LYS A 160 11.43 13.92 -1.07
N THR A 161 10.36 13.36 -0.55
CA THR A 161 10.15 11.90 -0.50
C THR A 161 10.07 11.31 -1.92
N LEU A 162 10.89 10.30 -2.19
CA LEU A 162 10.70 9.35 -3.28
C LEU A 162 10.16 8.05 -2.69
N SER A 163 9.02 7.60 -3.15
CA SER A 163 8.45 6.28 -2.90
C SER A 163 8.36 5.49 -4.21
N ILE A 164 8.34 4.18 -4.13
CA ILE A 164 8.17 3.29 -5.27
C ILE A 164 7.05 2.31 -4.95
N ALA A 165 6.08 2.19 -5.87
CA ALA A 165 5.11 1.10 -5.86
C ALA A 165 5.74 -0.14 -6.49
N ALA A 166 5.87 -1.23 -5.74
CA ALA A 166 6.49 -2.46 -6.21
C ALA A 166 5.51 -3.63 -6.23
N TYR A 167 5.58 -4.43 -7.29
CA TYR A 167 4.71 -5.59 -7.56
C TYR A 167 5.54 -6.87 -7.66
N PRO A 168 6.15 -7.35 -6.54
CA PRO A 168 7.17 -8.39 -6.60
C PRO A 168 6.66 -9.76 -7.06
N LEU A 169 5.36 -10.04 -6.97
CA LEU A 169 4.81 -11.32 -7.44
C LEU A 169 4.69 -11.42 -8.96
N THR A 170 4.75 -10.27 -9.66
CA THR A 170 4.68 -10.21 -11.13
C THR A 170 5.95 -9.63 -11.78
N SER A 171 6.70 -8.83 -11.03
CA SER A 171 7.81 -8.02 -11.58
C SER A 171 9.15 -8.23 -10.84
N ALA A 172 9.29 -9.31 -10.04
CA ALA A 172 10.49 -9.55 -9.22
C ALA A 172 11.81 -9.48 -10.02
N ASP A 173 11.81 -9.97 -11.27
CA ASP A 173 13.01 -10.03 -12.09
C ASP A 173 13.49 -8.66 -12.58
N ALA A 174 12.64 -7.65 -12.52
CA ALA A 174 12.97 -6.27 -12.87
C ALA A 174 13.54 -5.46 -11.70
N TYR A 175 13.43 -5.94 -10.48
CA TYR A 175 13.85 -5.21 -9.29
C TYR A 175 15.26 -5.57 -8.84
N ASP A 176 16.01 -4.53 -8.49
CA ASP A 176 17.31 -4.59 -7.83
C ASP A 176 17.26 -3.81 -6.52
N GLY A 177 17.74 -4.42 -5.42
CA GLY A 177 17.71 -3.80 -4.09
C GLY A 177 18.49 -2.49 -4.03
N SER A 178 19.59 -2.36 -4.77
CA SER A 178 20.37 -1.12 -4.80
C SER A 178 19.58 0.05 -5.41
N VAL A 179 18.68 -0.24 -6.36
CA VAL A 179 17.80 0.75 -7.00
C VAL A 179 16.65 1.10 -6.05
N LEU A 180 15.95 0.09 -5.52
CA LEU A 180 14.81 0.30 -4.63
C LEU A 180 15.22 0.99 -3.31
N ASN A 181 16.42 0.72 -2.80
CA ASN A 181 16.97 1.40 -1.62
C ASN A 181 17.26 2.88 -1.83
N ASN A 182 17.15 3.42 -3.06
CA ASN A 182 17.15 4.85 -3.32
C ASN A 182 15.88 5.55 -2.86
N ALA A 183 14.76 4.83 -2.75
CA ALA A 183 13.52 5.36 -2.19
C ALA A 183 13.60 5.56 -0.67
N GLU A 184 12.78 6.46 -0.12
CA GLU A 184 12.56 6.58 1.32
C GLU A 184 11.85 5.33 1.84
N TYR A 185 10.86 4.83 1.09
CA TYR A 185 10.19 3.54 1.31
C TYR A 185 9.64 2.97 0.00
N VAL A 186 9.36 1.68 0.02
CA VAL A 186 8.80 0.93 -1.10
C VAL A 186 7.45 0.37 -0.66
N THR A 187 6.37 0.79 -1.31
CA THR A 187 5.05 0.22 -1.08
C THR A 187 4.95 -1.11 -1.83
N VAL A 188 4.73 -2.20 -1.09
CA VAL A 188 4.65 -3.55 -1.64
C VAL A 188 3.19 -3.89 -1.89
N LEU A 189 2.81 -3.89 -3.17
CA LEU A 189 1.46 -4.21 -3.60
C LEU A 189 1.40 -5.64 -4.12
N VAL A 190 0.32 -6.31 -3.79
CA VAL A 190 0.03 -7.65 -4.30
C VAL A 190 -1.21 -7.60 -5.18
N PRO A 191 -1.19 -8.20 -6.38
CA PRO A 191 -2.37 -8.28 -7.23
C PRO A 191 -3.43 -9.20 -6.61
N ASP A 192 -4.63 -9.17 -7.14
CA ASP A 192 -5.65 -10.16 -6.80
C ASP A 192 -5.19 -11.56 -7.20
N GLN A 193 -5.23 -12.51 -6.25
CA GLN A 193 -4.98 -13.92 -6.50
C GLN A 193 -6.23 -14.66 -6.92
N MET A 194 -7.41 -14.07 -6.66
CA MET A 194 -8.70 -14.60 -7.06
C MET A 194 -9.31 -13.81 -8.20
N THR A 195 -9.50 -14.48 -9.31
CA THR A 195 -10.20 -13.98 -10.51
C THR A 195 -11.25 -15.00 -10.93
N GLU A 196 -12.10 -14.66 -11.88
CA GLU A 196 -13.09 -15.61 -12.45
C GLU A 196 -12.46 -16.79 -13.20
N GLU A 197 -11.18 -16.67 -13.59
CA GLU A 197 -10.44 -17.72 -14.29
C GLU A 197 -9.91 -18.81 -13.36
N ASN A 198 -9.93 -18.58 -12.02
CA ASN A 198 -9.44 -19.57 -11.09
C ASN A 198 -10.35 -20.80 -11.00
N SER A 199 -9.73 -21.97 -11.09
CA SER A 199 -10.45 -23.25 -10.96
C SER A 199 -10.85 -23.61 -9.52
N GLU A 200 -10.24 -22.95 -8.53
CA GLU A 200 -10.44 -23.19 -7.10
C GLU A 200 -10.49 -21.87 -6.35
N LEU A 201 -11.37 -21.80 -5.35
CA LEU A 201 -11.42 -20.66 -4.44
C LEU A 201 -10.17 -20.63 -3.56
N LYS A 202 -9.49 -19.49 -3.55
CA LYS A 202 -8.24 -19.24 -2.79
C LYS A 202 -8.39 -17.97 -1.94
N PRO A 203 -7.55 -17.80 -0.91
CA PRO A 203 -7.36 -16.50 -0.27
C PRO A 203 -6.98 -15.43 -1.29
N ASN A 204 -7.48 -14.22 -1.12
CA ASN A 204 -7.12 -13.06 -1.96
C ASN A 204 -6.39 -12.04 -1.10
N GLN A 205 -5.21 -11.58 -1.56
CA GLN A 205 -4.38 -10.58 -0.88
C GLN A 205 -4.17 -10.85 0.63
N SER A 206 -4.03 -12.13 1.00
CA SER A 206 -3.85 -12.56 2.38
C SER A 206 -2.50 -12.14 2.96
N VAL A 207 -2.36 -12.16 4.30
CA VAL A 207 -1.09 -11.87 4.97
C VAL A 207 0.02 -12.81 4.50
N ALA A 208 -0.29 -14.09 4.24
CA ALA A 208 0.69 -15.05 3.73
C ALA A 208 1.23 -14.65 2.34
N VAL A 209 0.38 -14.17 1.44
CA VAL A 209 0.79 -13.69 0.11
C VAL A 209 1.57 -12.37 0.22
N ILE A 210 1.17 -11.48 1.13
CA ILE A 210 1.91 -10.25 1.41
C ILE A 210 3.32 -10.58 1.93
N GLU A 211 3.44 -11.55 2.83
CA GLU A 211 4.75 -12.01 3.36
C GLU A 211 5.63 -12.61 2.25
N GLU A 212 5.05 -13.38 1.33
CA GLU A 212 5.76 -13.88 0.13
C GLU A 212 6.32 -12.72 -0.70
N ALA A 213 5.52 -11.70 -0.95
CA ALA A 213 5.92 -10.50 -1.70
C ALA A 213 7.06 -9.73 -1.00
N LEU A 214 6.97 -9.56 0.32
CA LEU A 214 8.01 -8.91 1.13
C LEU A 214 9.33 -9.71 1.10
N ASN A 215 9.24 -11.04 1.22
CA ASN A 215 10.39 -11.93 1.14
C ASN A 215 11.07 -11.88 -0.23
N ALA A 216 10.28 -11.78 -1.32
CA ALA A 216 10.83 -11.64 -2.66
C ALA A 216 11.70 -10.39 -2.81
N LEU A 217 11.27 -9.23 -2.29
CA LEU A 217 12.08 -8.00 -2.32
C LEU A 217 13.27 -8.05 -1.35
N SER A 218 13.09 -8.62 -0.17
CA SER A 218 14.20 -8.81 0.78
C SER A 218 15.30 -9.70 0.19
N ALA A 219 14.94 -10.73 -0.58
CA ALA A 219 15.89 -11.59 -1.29
C ALA A 219 16.65 -10.84 -2.41
N LYS A 220 16.09 -9.75 -2.94
CA LYS A 220 16.76 -8.86 -3.91
C LYS A 220 17.65 -7.80 -3.22
N GLY A 221 17.73 -7.79 -1.89
CA GLY A 221 18.57 -6.88 -1.11
C GLY A 221 17.90 -5.56 -0.75
N VAL A 222 16.57 -5.48 -0.79
CA VAL A 222 15.85 -4.31 -0.28
C VAL A 222 15.85 -4.34 1.25
N ASP A 223 16.20 -3.21 1.86
CA ASP A 223 16.23 -3.06 3.31
C ASP A 223 14.80 -3.20 3.88
N LYS A 224 14.62 -4.10 4.87
CA LYS A 224 13.30 -4.36 5.47
C LYS A 224 12.62 -3.10 6.02
N GLU A 225 13.40 -2.23 6.64
CA GLU A 225 12.97 -0.95 7.21
C GLU A 225 12.45 0.06 6.17
N LYS A 226 12.57 -0.25 4.88
CA LYS A 226 12.00 0.51 3.76
C LYS A 226 10.77 -0.15 3.17
N LEU A 227 10.52 -1.43 3.43
CA LEU A 227 9.37 -2.15 2.90
C LEU A 227 8.11 -1.81 3.67
N LEU A 228 7.03 -1.53 2.94
CA LEU A 228 5.74 -1.10 3.45
C LEU A 228 4.64 -1.88 2.75
N PRO A 229 4.17 -3.01 3.34
CA PRO A 229 3.13 -3.82 2.72
C PRO A 229 1.80 -3.08 2.61
N ALA A 230 1.14 -3.25 1.46
CA ALA A 230 -0.22 -2.78 1.24
C ALA A 230 -1.24 -3.88 1.53
N PHE A 231 -2.41 -3.49 2.03
CA PHE A 231 -3.58 -4.36 2.18
C PHE A 231 -4.83 -3.71 1.59
N SER A 232 -5.74 -4.54 1.09
CA SER A 232 -6.98 -4.08 0.46
C SER A 232 -8.07 -3.77 1.48
N LEU A 233 -8.89 -2.79 1.15
CA LEU A 233 -10.11 -2.43 1.88
C LEU A 233 -11.37 -2.93 1.12
N TYR A 234 -11.23 -4.07 0.43
CA TYR A 234 -12.30 -4.74 -0.30
C TYR A 234 -12.16 -6.26 -0.20
N GLY A 235 -13.19 -6.95 -0.62
CA GLY A 235 -13.16 -8.40 -0.80
C GLY A 235 -13.72 -8.82 -2.15
N LYS A 236 -13.52 -10.08 -2.49
CA LYS A 236 -13.98 -10.68 -3.75
C LYS A 236 -14.97 -11.80 -3.49
N SER A 237 -16.05 -11.78 -4.25
CA SER A 237 -17.20 -12.65 -4.11
C SER A 237 -17.29 -13.63 -5.28
N PHE A 238 -17.55 -14.90 -4.96
CA PHE A 238 -17.64 -16.02 -5.92
C PHE A 238 -18.81 -16.91 -5.60
N MET A 239 -19.58 -17.30 -6.62
CA MET A 239 -20.69 -18.26 -6.50
C MET A 239 -20.18 -19.71 -6.53
N GLY A 240 -20.94 -20.62 -5.96
CA GLY A 240 -20.75 -22.08 -6.10
C GLY A 240 -19.81 -22.71 -5.08
N ALA A 241 -18.66 -22.11 -4.81
CA ALA A 241 -17.70 -22.60 -3.81
C ALA A 241 -18.18 -22.29 -2.38
N LYS A 242 -17.95 -23.22 -1.44
CA LYS A 242 -18.30 -23.10 -0.01
C LYS A 242 -17.08 -23.11 0.91
N GLY A 243 -15.89 -23.14 0.34
CA GLY A 243 -14.63 -23.16 1.05
C GLY A 243 -13.44 -23.14 0.10
N PHE A 244 -12.25 -22.90 0.65
CA PHE A 244 -11.03 -22.96 -0.14
C PHE A 244 -10.82 -24.34 -0.76
N GLY A 245 -10.29 -24.37 -1.98
CA GLY A 245 -10.11 -25.59 -2.78
C GLY A 245 -11.34 -26.03 -3.58
N GLU A 246 -12.52 -25.41 -3.37
CA GLU A 246 -13.71 -25.71 -4.15
C GLU A 246 -13.79 -24.84 -5.41
N ALA A 247 -14.36 -25.40 -6.49
CA ALA A 247 -14.48 -24.70 -7.76
C ALA A 247 -15.61 -23.65 -7.71
N PRO A 248 -15.34 -22.37 -7.96
CA PRO A 248 -16.38 -21.37 -8.16
C PRO A 248 -17.09 -21.59 -9.50
N THR A 249 -18.34 -21.15 -9.59
CA THR A 249 -19.14 -21.20 -10.84
C THR A 249 -19.25 -19.84 -11.53
N GLY A 250 -18.65 -18.81 -10.95
CA GLY A 250 -18.61 -17.44 -11.47
C GLY A 250 -18.42 -16.43 -10.34
N VAL A 251 -18.36 -15.16 -10.69
CA VAL A 251 -18.31 -14.05 -9.74
C VAL A 251 -19.64 -13.92 -9.00
N GLY A 252 -19.58 -13.50 -7.75
CA GLY A 252 -20.75 -13.31 -6.90
C GLY A 252 -21.28 -11.86 -6.97
N SER A 253 -21.80 -11.39 -5.85
CA SER A 253 -22.32 -10.03 -5.73
C SER A 253 -21.23 -8.96 -5.74
N GLY A 254 -21.63 -7.73 -5.98
CA GLY A 254 -20.73 -6.57 -6.09
C GLY A 254 -20.49 -6.16 -7.54
N ASN A 255 -19.62 -5.15 -7.73
CA ASN A 255 -19.19 -4.76 -9.07
C ASN A 255 -18.12 -5.74 -9.57
N GLU A 256 -18.45 -6.59 -10.54
CA GLU A 256 -17.55 -7.65 -11.02
C GLU A 256 -17.00 -8.55 -9.89
N GLY A 257 -17.84 -8.83 -8.88
CA GLY A 257 -17.48 -9.60 -7.71
C GLY A 257 -16.70 -8.84 -6.64
N ILE A 258 -16.42 -7.55 -6.84
CA ILE A 258 -15.73 -6.71 -5.86
C ILE A 258 -16.75 -6.03 -4.94
N LEU A 259 -16.50 -6.13 -3.64
CA LEU A 259 -17.27 -5.50 -2.57
C LEU A 259 -16.33 -4.69 -1.70
N THR A 260 -16.59 -3.41 -1.52
CA THR A 260 -15.89 -2.57 -0.56
C THR A 260 -16.05 -3.11 0.85
N TYR A 261 -15.10 -2.84 1.74
CA TYR A 261 -15.16 -3.32 3.13
C TYR A 261 -16.44 -2.84 3.84
N LYS A 262 -16.88 -1.62 3.58
CA LYS A 262 -18.17 -1.10 4.12
C LYS A 262 -19.38 -1.90 3.61
N GLU A 263 -19.37 -2.38 2.35
CA GLU A 263 -20.44 -3.22 1.81
C GLU A 263 -20.40 -4.62 2.40
N LEU A 264 -19.20 -5.18 2.64
CA LEU A 264 -19.03 -6.44 3.34
C LEU A 264 -19.63 -6.39 4.74
N MET A 265 -19.30 -5.38 5.52
CA MET A 265 -19.83 -5.23 6.89
C MET A 265 -21.35 -5.14 6.90
N LYS A 266 -21.93 -4.40 5.94
CA LYS A 266 -23.39 -4.33 5.78
C LYS A 266 -24.02 -5.69 5.42
N LYS A 267 -23.35 -6.49 4.57
CA LYS A 267 -23.81 -7.85 4.24
C LYS A 267 -23.81 -8.76 5.47
N PHE A 268 -22.77 -8.65 6.29
CA PHE A 268 -22.59 -9.51 7.47
C PHE A 268 -23.48 -9.14 8.66
N GLU A 269 -24.27 -8.06 8.57
CA GLU A 269 -25.38 -7.81 9.52
C GLU A 269 -26.49 -8.86 9.41
N THR A 270 -26.57 -9.58 8.28
CA THR A 270 -27.54 -10.67 8.09
C THR A 270 -26.96 -11.98 8.61
N PRO A 271 -27.80 -12.89 9.15
CA PRO A 271 -27.34 -14.19 9.66
C PRO A 271 -26.95 -15.18 8.55
N ASP A 272 -27.06 -14.79 7.29
CA ASP A 272 -26.86 -15.68 6.14
C ASP A 272 -25.39 -16.03 5.92
N TYR A 273 -24.46 -15.20 6.41
CA TYR A 273 -23.03 -15.39 6.25
C TYR A 273 -22.38 -15.96 7.50
N LYS A 274 -21.62 -17.02 7.31
CA LYS A 274 -20.70 -17.54 8.32
C LYS A 274 -19.27 -17.03 7.99
N VAL A 275 -18.78 -16.11 8.79
CA VAL A 275 -17.41 -15.60 8.68
C VAL A 275 -16.46 -16.47 9.47
N SER A 276 -15.34 -16.84 8.91
CA SER A 276 -14.25 -17.56 9.57
C SER A 276 -12.89 -17.01 9.15
N PHE A 277 -11.93 -17.09 10.08
CA PHE A 277 -10.54 -16.74 9.86
C PHE A 277 -9.76 -18.01 9.52
N ASP A 278 -8.96 -17.96 8.44
CA ASP A 278 -8.07 -19.03 8.05
C ASP A 278 -6.68 -18.80 8.61
N GLU A 279 -6.26 -19.67 9.51
CA GLU A 279 -4.96 -19.54 10.20
C GLU A 279 -3.76 -19.70 9.27
N ALA A 280 -3.90 -20.43 8.16
CA ALA A 280 -2.79 -20.70 7.25
C ALA A 280 -2.49 -19.47 6.36
N SER A 281 -3.51 -18.85 5.81
CA SER A 281 -3.37 -17.65 4.96
C SER A 281 -3.40 -16.35 5.76
N LYS A 282 -3.91 -16.37 7.00
CA LYS A 282 -4.20 -15.18 7.81
C LYS A 282 -5.14 -14.23 7.06
N SER A 283 -6.24 -14.78 6.55
CA SER A 283 -7.31 -14.02 5.87
C SER A 283 -8.68 -14.57 6.25
N GLU A 284 -9.74 -13.84 5.93
CA GLU A 284 -11.10 -14.24 6.20
C GLU A 284 -11.79 -14.78 4.96
N ILE A 285 -12.73 -15.72 5.21
CA ILE A 285 -13.73 -16.16 4.26
C ILE A 285 -15.11 -16.05 4.90
N ALA A 286 -16.06 -15.46 4.19
CA ALA A 286 -17.48 -15.44 4.54
C ALA A 286 -18.24 -16.33 3.57
N VAL A 287 -19.01 -17.28 4.09
CA VAL A 287 -19.75 -18.26 3.31
C VAL A 287 -21.25 -18.15 3.57
N SER A 288 -22.03 -18.05 2.49
CA SER A 288 -23.50 -18.12 2.51
C SER A 288 -24.01 -19.26 1.62
N GLU A 289 -25.33 -19.44 1.48
CA GLU A 289 -25.90 -20.41 0.54
C GLU A 289 -25.60 -20.05 -0.93
N MET A 290 -25.42 -18.78 -1.25
CA MET A 290 -25.30 -18.30 -2.62
C MET A 290 -23.84 -18.08 -3.05
N GLU A 291 -23.01 -17.57 -2.15
CA GLU A 291 -21.67 -17.13 -2.50
C GLU A 291 -20.68 -17.28 -1.34
N SER A 292 -19.41 -17.28 -1.67
CA SER A 292 -18.31 -17.10 -0.72
C SER A 292 -17.55 -15.82 -1.04
N ILE A 293 -17.13 -15.10 0.01
CA ILE A 293 -16.39 -13.84 -0.10
C ILE A 293 -15.05 -14.02 0.60
N VAL A 294 -13.96 -13.74 -0.09
CA VAL A 294 -12.60 -13.75 0.45
C VAL A 294 -12.12 -12.31 0.65
N PHE A 295 -11.57 -12.00 1.82
CA PHE A 295 -11.21 -10.62 2.18
C PHE A 295 -10.20 -10.59 3.35
N MET A 296 -9.68 -9.39 3.63
CA MET A 296 -8.96 -9.11 4.86
C MET A 296 -9.90 -8.38 5.83
N GLY A 297 -10.05 -8.92 7.03
CA GLY A 297 -10.83 -8.32 8.12
C GLY A 297 -9.94 -7.86 9.27
N ILE A 298 -10.56 -7.59 10.44
CA ILE A 298 -9.85 -7.16 11.65
C ILE A 298 -8.78 -8.17 12.10
N PRO A 299 -9.03 -9.49 12.17
CA PRO A 299 -8.01 -10.48 12.49
C PRO A 299 -6.82 -10.46 11.54
N SER A 300 -7.06 -10.38 10.21
CA SER A 300 -6.00 -10.30 9.20
C SER A 300 -5.14 -9.06 9.36
N VAL A 301 -5.76 -7.90 9.56
CA VAL A 301 -5.05 -6.63 9.71
C VAL A 301 -4.22 -6.60 10.99
N LYS A 302 -4.68 -7.24 12.07
CA LYS A 302 -3.88 -7.42 13.28
C LYS A 302 -2.70 -8.36 13.06
N ALA A 303 -2.89 -9.47 12.34
CA ALA A 303 -1.79 -10.36 11.98
C ALA A 303 -0.75 -9.66 11.09
N LEU A 304 -1.20 -8.79 10.16
CA LEU A 304 -0.29 -7.94 9.37
C LEU A 304 0.50 -6.96 10.25
N ALA A 305 -0.15 -6.33 11.22
CA ALA A 305 0.53 -5.43 12.16
C ALA A 305 1.59 -6.15 13.01
N GLU A 306 1.30 -7.38 13.43
CA GLU A 306 2.27 -8.23 14.14
C GLU A 306 3.47 -8.56 13.25
N LEU A 307 3.25 -8.96 12.00
CA LEU A 307 4.29 -9.21 11.01
C LEU A 307 5.17 -7.95 10.82
N VAL A 308 4.56 -6.79 10.60
CA VAL A 308 5.27 -5.53 10.39
C VAL A 308 6.16 -5.17 11.58
N LYS A 309 5.65 -5.30 12.81
CA LYS A 309 6.40 -5.01 14.03
C LYS A 309 7.53 -6.02 14.29
N SER A 310 7.26 -7.32 14.10
CA SER A 310 8.23 -8.39 14.41
C SER A 310 9.39 -8.42 13.42
N GLU A 311 9.13 -8.14 12.15
CA GLU A 311 10.14 -8.15 11.08
C GLU A 311 10.84 -6.80 10.88
N GLY A 312 10.34 -5.72 11.49
CA GLY A 312 10.93 -4.38 11.39
C GLY A 312 10.65 -3.68 10.06
N TYR A 313 9.49 -3.94 9.44
CA TYR A 313 9.05 -3.21 8.24
C TYR A 313 8.66 -1.76 8.56
N ALA A 314 8.67 -0.88 7.55
CA ALA A 314 8.45 0.56 7.72
C ALA A 314 7.06 0.96 8.24
N GLY A 315 6.06 0.13 8.03
CA GLY A 315 4.67 0.39 8.33
C GLY A 315 3.74 -0.33 7.36
N VAL A 316 2.59 0.25 7.05
CA VAL A 316 1.58 -0.35 6.15
C VAL A 316 0.95 0.68 5.21
N ALA A 317 0.35 0.20 4.12
CA ALA A 317 -0.51 0.99 3.24
C ALA A 317 -1.90 0.39 3.13
N ALA A 318 -2.94 1.23 3.20
CA ALA A 318 -4.34 0.85 3.04
C ALA A 318 -4.84 1.29 1.65
N TYR A 319 -5.31 0.35 0.83
CA TYR A 319 -5.79 0.59 -0.53
C TYR A 319 -7.27 0.19 -0.68
N ASP A 320 -8.20 1.13 -0.97
CA ASP A 320 -8.11 2.57 -0.88
C ASP A 320 -9.06 3.10 0.21
N LEU A 321 -8.80 4.29 0.70
CA LEU A 321 -9.51 4.89 1.84
C LEU A 321 -11.02 5.03 1.63
N SER A 322 -11.50 5.15 0.38
CA SER A 322 -12.93 5.29 0.06
C SER A 322 -13.75 4.03 0.35
N GLN A 323 -13.08 2.89 0.52
CA GLN A 323 -13.70 1.58 0.67
C GLN A 323 -13.82 1.11 2.12
N ASP A 324 -13.14 1.79 3.06
CA ASP A 324 -13.18 1.43 4.47
C ASP A 324 -14.53 1.76 5.13
N HIS A 325 -14.78 1.13 6.25
CA HIS A 325 -15.98 1.40 7.05
C HIS A 325 -15.85 2.71 7.85
N THR A 326 -16.93 3.49 7.91
CA THR A 326 -16.93 4.80 8.59
C THR A 326 -16.93 4.71 10.11
N GLU A 327 -17.46 3.63 10.69
CA GLU A 327 -17.48 3.43 12.13
C GLU A 327 -16.11 2.99 12.65
N PRO A 328 -15.51 3.70 13.63
CA PRO A 328 -14.14 3.43 14.08
C PRO A 328 -13.90 2.01 14.59
N ILE A 329 -14.88 1.42 15.25
CA ILE A 329 -14.74 0.07 15.82
C ILE A 329 -14.71 -1.03 14.77
N VAL A 330 -15.15 -0.74 13.55
CA VAL A 330 -15.20 -1.67 12.42
C VAL A 330 -14.11 -1.35 11.41
N SER A 331 -13.66 -0.09 11.31
CA SER A 331 -12.67 0.39 10.35
C SER A 331 -11.34 -0.36 10.44
N LEU A 332 -10.86 -0.87 9.31
CA LEU A 332 -9.55 -1.51 9.20
C LEU A 332 -8.42 -0.49 9.33
N LEU A 333 -8.60 0.72 8.79
CA LEU A 333 -7.64 1.81 8.95
C LEU A 333 -7.46 2.19 10.42
N VAL A 334 -8.55 2.29 11.18
CA VAL A 334 -8.46 2.57 12.62
C VAL A 334 -7.78 1.42 13.35
N THR A 335 -8.12 0.18 13.01
CA THR A 335 -7.50 -1.01 13.62
C THR A 335 -5.98 -1.00 13.42
N ILE A 336 -5.51 -0.90 12.16
CA ILE A 336 -4.09 -0.92 11.86
C ILE A 336 -3.36 0.30 12.44
N GLY A 337 -3.99 1.46 12.39
CA GLY A 337 -3.46 2.69 12.95
C GLY A 337 -3.21 2.58 14.45
N LEU A 338 -4.12 1.97 15.21
CA LEU A 338 -3.97 1.76 16.65
C LEU A 338 -2.93 0.66 16.98
N GLU A 339 -2.83 -0.37 16.15
CA GLU A 339 -1.81 -1.42 16.33
C GLU A 339 -0.38 -0.88 16.14
N LEU A 340 -0.16 0.00 15.20
CA LEU A 340 1.16 0.57 14.92
C LEU A 340 1.44 1.86 15.70
N ARG A 341 0.40 2.62 16.05
CA ARG A 341 0.48 3.94 16.68
C ARG A 341 -0.52 4.02 17.86
N PRO A 342 -0.31 3.25 18.94
CA PRO A 342 -1.29 3.08 20.03
C PRO A 342 -1.62 4.38 20.80
N ASP A 343 -0.74 5.38 20.74
CA ASP A 343 -0.92 6.65 21.45
C ASP A 343 -1.79 7.66 20.68
N VAL A 344 -2.25 7.31 19.47
CA VAL A 344 -3.09 8.21 18.66
C VAL A 344 -4.52 8.22 19.19
N ASP A 345 -5.05 9.42 19.46
CA ASP A 345 -6.47 9.58 19.76
C ASP A 345 -7.34 9.43 18.51
N TYR A 346 -7.86 8.21 18.29
CA TYR A 346 -8.72 7.92 17.15
C TYR A 346 -10.10 8.58 17.19
N LYS A 347 -10.52 9.11 18.37
CA LYS A 347 -11.80 9.82 18.54
C LYS A 347 -11.70 11.30 18.22
N ALA A 348 -10.49 11.85 18.22
CA ALA A 348 -10.29 13.25 17.91
C ALA A 348 -10.63 13.50 16.43
N LYS A 349 -11.80 14.07 16.15
CA LYS A 349 -12.00 14.80 14.92
C LYS A 349 -11.25 16.12 15.07
N LYS A 350 -10.10 16.30 14.45
CA LYS A 350 -9.52 17.63 14.33
C LYS A 350 -10.54 18.49 13.57
N LYS A 351 -10.87 19.63 14.16
CA LYS A 351 -11.82 20.62 13.64
C LYS A 351 -11.30 21.25 12.38
#